data_962eb79b094359b50f36da5a5f16cbac
#
_entry.id   962eb79b094359b50f36da5a5f16cbac
#
_cell.length_a   1.000
_cell.length_b   1.000
_cell.length_c   1.000
_cell.angle_alpha   90.00
_cell.angle_beta   90.00
_cell.angle_gamma   90.00
#
_symmetry.space_group_name_H-M   'P 1'
#
loop_
_entity.id
_entity.type
_entity.pdbx_description
1 polymer ?
#
loop_
_entity_poly.entity_id
_entity_poly.type
_entity_poly.pdbx_seq_one_letter_code
_entity_poly.pdbx_strand_id
1 'polypeptide(L)'
;DRDKTSNVIIVTSFNPGSGKSFLTMNIAVSLAIKGKKVLVIDGDLRHASASSYIDSPDKGLSDYLGGRIDNLDEIIVPDPKHKSMDILPVGTIPPNPTELLFDERLKQTIDTVREQYDYVLIDCPPVELVADTQIIEKLADRTIFVVRAGLLERSMLSELEKIYDEKKYKNMSLILNGTEGSGGRYGYRYGYRYGYHY
;
A
#
# COMPACT_ATOMS: atom_id res chain seq x y z
N ASP A 1 -10.85 -14.05 19.22
CA ASP A 1 -11.73 -13.23 18.36
C ASP A 1 -10.94 -12.05 17.89
N ARG A 2 -10.50 -12.07 16.63
CA ARG A 2 -9.83 -10.93 16.00
C ARG A 2 -10.93 -10.01 15.51
N ASP A 3 -10.98 -8.81 16.08
CA ASP A 3 -11.85 -7.75 15.62
C ASP A 3 -11.66 -7.54 14.11
N LYS A 4 -12.62 -7.98 13.29
CA LYS A 4 -12.64 -7.75 11.84
C LYS A 4 -12.70 -6.27 11.48
N THR A 5 -12.82 -5.41 12.49
CA THR A 5 -12.99 -3.96 12.35
C THR A 5 -11.68 -3.19 12.12
N SER A 6 -10.50 -3.85 12.08
CA SER A 6 -9.20 -3.17 12.04
C SER A 6 -8.25 -3.82 11.02
N ASN A 7 -8.71 -3.99 9.79
CA ASN A 7 -7.99 -4.75 8.76
C ASN A 7 -7.53 -3.92 7.54
N VAL A 8 -7.89 -2.64 7.45
CA VAL A 8 -7.46 -1.75 6.37
C VAL A 8 -6.20 -1.01 6.78
N ILE A 9 -5.12 -1.23 6.05
CA ILE A 9 -3.77 -0.74 6.38
C ILE A 9 -3.22 0.04 5.20
N ILE A 10 -2.90 1.32 5.39
CA ILE A 10 -2.16 2.09 4.38
C ILE A 10 -0.65 1.96 4.59
N VAL A 11 0.08 1.96 3.48
CA VAL A 11 1.55 1.98 3.47
C VAL A 11 2.01 3.25 2.75
N THR A 12 2.73 4.11 3.44
CA THR A 12 3.20 5.39 2.91
C THR A 12 4.62 5.72 3.37
N SER A 13 5.18 6.86 2.91
CA SER A 13 6.51 7.37 3.29
C SER A 13 6.59 8.87 3.06
N PHE A 14 7.66 9.53 3.52
CA PHE A 14 7.94 10.90 3.08
C PHE A 14 8.32 10.93 1.60
N ASN A 15 9.35 10.18 1.22
CA ASN A 15 10.02 10.30 -0.07
C ASN A 15 9.61 9.20 -1.05
N PRO A 16 9.61 9.48 -2.36
CA PRO A 16 9.63 8.43 -3.39
C PRO A 16 10.83 7.50 -3.19
N GLY A 17 10.75 6.27 -3.68
CA GLY A 17 11.88 5.33 -3.60
C GLY A 17 12.16 4.75 -2.21
N SER A 18 11.32 5.00 -1.20
CA SER A 18 11.47 4.44 0.16
C SER A 18 11.20 2.94 0.23
N GLY A 19 10.61 2.34 -0.82
CA GLY A 19 10.30 0.92 -0.91
C GLY A 19 8.90 0.54 -0.42
N LYS A 20 7.95 1.47 -0.41
CA LYS A 20 6.55 1.24 0.00
C LYS A 20 5.92 0.07 -0.73
N SER A 21 5.83 0.15 -2.07
CA SER A 21 5.17 -0.86 -2.90
C SER A 21 5.83 -2.23 -2.74
N PHE A 22 7.16 -2.29 -2.68
CA PHE A 22 7.90 -3.51 -2.38
C PHE A 22 7.49 -4.11 -1.03
N LEU A 23 7.43 -3.30 0.02
CA LEU A 23 7.03 -3.77 1.35
C LEU A 23 5.57 -4.17 1.39
N THR A 24 4.66 -3.40 0.76
CA THR A 24 3.24 -3.71 0.65
C THR A 24 3.03 -5.09 0.04
N MET A 25 3.64 -5.34 -1.11
CA MET A 25 3.55 -6.64 -1.79
C MET A 25 4.12 -7.79 -0.96
N ASN A 26 5.29 -7.61 -0.32
CA ASN A 26 5.90 -8.66 0.50
C ASN A 26 5.13 -8.96 1.78
N ILE A 27 4.52 -7.96 2.42
CA ILE A 27 3.61 -8.13 3.56
C ILE A 27 2.37 -8.91 3.11
N ALA A 28 1.77 -8.53 1.97
CA ALA A 28 0.60 -9.22 1.41
C ALA A 28 0.90 -10.70 1.14
N VAL A 29 2.01 -10.99 0.46
CA VAL A 29 2.47 -12.36 0.19
C VAL A 29 2.68 -13.14 1.48
N SER A 30 3.32 -12.53 2.48
CA SER A 30 3.57 -13.17 3.78
C SER A 30 2.27 -13.54 4.51
N LEU A 31 1.25 -12.70 4.40
CA LEU A 31 -0.09 -12.97 4.96
C LEU A 31 -0.81 -14.06 4.15
N ALA A 32 -0.74 -14.00 2.82
CA ALA A 32 -1.36 -14.99 1.93
C ALA A 32 -0.77 -16.40 2.13
N ILE A 33 0.55 -16.53 2.30
CA ILE A 33 1.21 -17.80 2.64
C ILE A 33 0.69 -18.37 3.97
N LYS A 34 0.29 -17.51 4.91
CA LYS A 34 -0.35 -17.92 6.17
C LYS A 34 -1.85 -18.24 6.03
N GLY A 35 -2.36 -18.31 4.80
CA GLY A 35 -3.76 -18.64 4.51
C GLY A 35 -4.74 -17.49 4.79
N LYS A 36 -4.26 -16.24 4.85
CA LYS A 36 -5.10 -15.06 4.97
C LYS A 36 -5.56 -14.59 3.60
N LYS A 37 -6.82 -14.22 3.47
CA LYS A 37 -7.35 -13.59 2.25
C LYS A 37 -6.95 -12.11 2.25
N VAL A 38 -6.12 -11.71 1.29
CA VAL A 38 -5.49 -10.38 1.26
C VAL A 38 -5.83 -9.67 -0.05
N LEU A 39 -6.23 -8.40 0.04
CA LEU A 39 -6.33 -7.51 -1.09
C LEU A 39 -5.23 -6.45 -1.01
N VAL A 40 -4.51 -6.25 -2.10
CA VAL A 40 -3.65 -5.08 -2.29
C VAL A 40 -4.35 -4.09 -3.20
N ILE A 41 -4.53 -2.86 -2.75
CA ILE A 41 -5.07 -1.76 -3.55
C ILE A 41 -3.93 -0.82 -3.91
N ASP A 42 -3.77 -0.54 -5.19
CA ASP A 42 -2.85 0.50 -5.66
C ASP A 42 -3.53 1.87 -5.54
N GLY A 43 -3.21 2.57 -4.46
CA GLY A 43 -3.74 3.91 -4.14
C GLY A 43 -2.92 5.05 -4.73
N ASP A 44 -1.77 4.77 -5.36
CA ASP A 44 -0.98 5.78 -6.11
C ASP A 44 -1.50 5.90 -7.54
N LEU A 45 -2.62 6.59 -7.72
CA LEU A 45 -3.25 6.78 -9.04
C LEU A 45 -2.36 7.54 -10.04
N ARG A 46 -1.19 8.02 -9.63
CA ARG A 46 -0.25 8.77 -10.48
C ARG A 46 0.84 7.90 -11.06
N HIS A 47 1.35 6.92 -10.29
CA HIS A 47 2.51 6.12 -10.67
C HIS A 47 2.19 4.64 -10.84
N ALA A 48 1.06 4.16 -10.31
CA ALA A 48 0.59 2.78 -10.45
C ALA A 48 1.65 1.73 -10.08
N SER A 49 2.38 1.96 -9.00
CA SER A 49 3.58 1.17 -8.65
C SER A 49 3.26 -0.28 -8.27
N ALA A 50 2.16 -0.51 -7.53
CA ALA A 50 1.73 -1.87 -7.17
C ALA A 50 1.10 -2.58 -8.39
N SER A 51 0.47 -1.86 -9.31
CA SER A 51 -0.13 -2.40 -10.54
C SER A 51 0.92 -3.05 -11.46
N SER A 52 2.17 -2.59 -11.41
CA SER A 52 3.26 -3.15 -12.21
C SER A 52 3.60 -4.60 -11.88
N TYR A 53 3.21 -5.10 -10.71
CA TYR A 53 3.42 -6.50 -10.32
C TYR A 53 2.49 -7.50 -11.06
N ILE A 54 1.45 -6.98 -11.72
CA ILE A 54 0.47 -7.74 -12.52
C ILE A 54 0.32 -7.17 -13.93
N ASP A 55 1.44 -6.75 -14.53
CA ASP A 55 1.51 -6.22 -15.90
C ASP A 55 0.61 -5.00 -16.17
N SER A 56 0.30 -4.19 -15.14
CA SER A 56 -0.45 -2.92 -15.22
C SER A 56 -1.72 -3.03 -16.09
N PRO A 57 -2.77 -3.72 -15.63
CA PRO A 57 -4.02 -3.85 -16.38
C PRO A 57 -4.63 -2.50 -16.77
N ASP A 58 -5.27 -2.44 -17.95
CA ASP A 58 -5.91 -1.23 -18.47
C ASP A 58 -7.15 -0.80 -17.67
N LYS A 59 -7.73 -1.71 -16.89
CA LYS A 59 -8.93 -1.49 -16.06
C LYS A 59 -8.56 -1.59 -14.59
N GLY A 60 -9.08 -0.65 -13.78
CA GLY A 60 -8.78 -0.65 -12.35
C GLY A 60 -9.58 0.38 -11.56
N LEU A 61 -9.05 0.72 -10.41
CA LEU A 61 -9.68 1.61 -9.42
C LEU A 61 -10.09 2.97 -10.02
N SER A 62 -9.23 3.59 -10.82
CA SER A 62 -9.53 4.88 -11.43
C SER A 62 -10.72 4.83 -12.39
N ASP A 63 -10.88 3.70 -13.13
CA ASP A 63 -11.99 3.50 -14.06
C ASP A 63 -13.30 3.29 -13.31
N TYR A 64 -13.25 2.59 -12.19
CA TYR A 64 -14.39 2.39 -11.30
C TYR A 64 -14.80 3.69 -10.60
N LEU A 65 -13.86 4.41 -10.00
CA LEU A 65 -14.13 5.70 -9.35
C LEU A 65 -14.66 6.74 -10.34
N GLY A 66 -14.14 6.73 -11.56
CA GLY A 66 -14.58 7.62 -12.64
C GLY A 66 -15.91 7.20 -13.30
N GLY A 67 -16.55 6.13 -12.86
CA GLY A 67 -17.85 5.66 -13.39
C GLY A 67 -17.78 5.03 -14.79
N ARG A 68 -16.57 4.64 -15.25
CA ARG A 68 -16.41 3.91 -16.52
C ARG A 68 -16.69 2.42 -16.37
N ILE A 69 -16.58 1.91 -15.16
CA ILE A 69 -16.89 0.54 -14.77
C ILE A 69 -17.76 0.61 -13.51
N ASP A 70 -18.82 -0.16 -13.46
CA ASP A 70 -19.75 -0.15 -12.34
C ASP A 70 -19.63 -1.39 -11.42
N ASN A 71 -18.96 -2.44 -11.91
CA ASN A 71 -18.78 -3.66 -11.12
C ASN A 71 -17.34 -3.77 -10.61
N LEU A 72 -17.18 -3.72 -9.28
CA LEU A 72 -15.88 -3.82 -8.60
C LEU A 72 -15.17 -5.17 -8.87
N ASP A 73 -15.93 -6.26 -8.97
CA ASP A 73 -15.36 -7.59 -9.17
C ASP A 73 -14.65 -7.74 -10.54
N GLU A 74 -15.00 -6.90 -11.52
CA GLU A 74 -14.37 -6.93 -12.85
C GLU A 74 -12.95 -6.37 -12.87
N ILE A 75 -12.55 -5.63 -11.82
CA ILE A 75 -11.27 -4.94 -11.75
C ILE A 75 -10.35 -5.49 -10.66
N ILE A 76 -10.82 -6.43 -9.86
CA ILE A 76 -9.99 -7.16 -8.89
C ILE A 76 -9.33 -8.34 -9.60
N VAL A 77 -8.01 -8.35 -9.61
CA VAL A 77 -7.20 -9.34 -10.33
C VAL A 77 -6.57 -10.31 -9.33
N PRO A 78 -6.84 -11.63 -9.43
CA PRO A 78 -6.15 -12.62 -8.60
C PRO A 78 -4.64 -12.62 -8.87
N ASP A 79 -3.82 -12.71 -7.82
CA ASP A 79 -2.39 -12.89 -7.99
C ASP A 79 -2.10 -14.29 -8.59
N PRO A 80 -1.38 -14.39 -9.72
CA PRO A 80 -1.12 -15.67 -10.38
C PRO A 80 -0.28 -16.64 -9.54
N LYS A 81 0.45 -16.14 -8.54
CA LYS A 81 1.38 -16.92 -7.71
C LYS A 81 0.82 -17.30 -6.33
N HIS A 82 -0.10 -16.51 -5.79
CA HIS A 82 -0.59 -16.66 -4.41
C HIS A 82 -2.12 -16.65 -4.36
N LYS A 83 -2.74 -17.83 -4.29
CA LYS A 83 -4.20 -18.04 -4.39
C LYS A 83 -5.07 -17.25 -3.39
N SER A 84 -4.49 -16.81 -2.27
CA SER A 84 -5.20 -16.04 -1.23
C SER A 84 -4.93 -14.54 -1.32
N MET A 85 -4.37 -14.08 -2.44
CA MET A 85 -4.03 -12.69 -2.67
C MET A 85 -4.66 -12.20 -3.96
N ASP A 86 -5.33 -11.05 -3.87
CA ASP A 86 -5.88 -10.33 -5.00
C ASP A 86 -5.28 -8.93 -5.04
N ILE A 87 -5.29 -8.31 -6.23
CA ILE A 87 -4.78 -6.96 -6.46
C ILE A 87 -5.86 -6.14 -7.15
N LEU A 88 -6.12 -4.95 -6.64
CA LEU A 88 -6.93 -3.92 -7.29
C LEU A 88 -5.98 -2.88 -7.88
N PRO A 89 -5.69 -2.97 -9.20
CA PRO A 89 -4.76 -2.06 -9.88
C PRO A 89 -5.36 -0.66 -10.06
N VAL A 90 -4.53 0.29 -10.47
CA VAL A 90 -4.98 1.64 -10.83
C VAL A 90 -5.88 1.63 -12.05
N GLY A 91 -5.54 0.85 -13.08
CA GLY A 91 -6.14 0.95 -14.40
C GLY A 91 -5.61 2.14 -15.20
N THR A 92 -6.47 2.84 -15.92
CA THR A 92 -6.09 4.05 -16.67
C THR A 92 -5.62 5.16 -15.72
N ILE A 93 -4.43 5.72 -15.93
CA ILE A 93 -3.93 6.87 -15.14
C ILE A 93 -4.86 8.08 -15.39
N PRO A 94 -5.55 8.59 -14.36
CA PRO A 94 -6.52 9.67 -14.54
C PRO A 94 -5.83 11.05 -14.57
N PRO A 95 -6.39 12.05 -15.23
CA PRO A 95 -5.88 13.41 -15.21
C PRO A 95 -6.13 14.14 -13.88
N ASN A 96 -7.10 13.68 -13.10
CA ASN A 96 -7.56 14.28 -11.84
C ASN A 96 -7.59 13.28 -10.66
N PRO A 97 -6.45 12.67 -10.29
CA PRO A 97 -6.41 11.58 -9.30
C PRO A 97 -6.98 11.98 -7.93
N THR A 98 -6.64 13.15 -7.43
CA THR A 98 -7.11 13.63 -6.12
C THR A 98 -8.64 13.76 -6.05
N GLU A 99 -9.28 14.27 -7.12
CA GLU A 99 -10.74 14.40 -7.18
C GLU A 99 -11.43 13.04 -7.11
N LEU A 100 -10.90 12.04 -7.85
CA LEU A 100 -11.43 10.68 -7.82
C LEU A 100 -11.35 10.05 -6.43
N LEU A 101 -10.28 10.32 -5.67
CA LEU A 101 -10.13 9.79 -4.32
C LEU A 101 -11.10 10.43 -3.31
N PHE A 102 -11.63 11.62 -3.60
CA PHE A 102 -12.67 12.27 -2.78
C PHE A 102 -14.08 11.71 -3.05
N ASP A 103 -14.26 10.90 -4.09
CA ASP A 103 -15.56 10.35 -4.42
C ASP A 103 -16.04 9.34 -3.35
N GLU A 104 -17.33 9.35 -3.06
CA GLU A 104 -17.96 8.42 -2.11
C GLU A 104 -17.79 6.95 -2.54
N ARG A 105 -17.57 6.69 -3.84
CA ARG A 105 -17.28 5.35 -4.36
C ARG A 105 -16.02 4.74 -3.75
N LEU A 106 -14.99 5.55 -3.41
CA LEU A 106 -13.80 5.02 -2.74
C LEU A 106 -14.17 4.47 -1.36
N LYS A 107 -14.97 5.21 -0.59
CA LYS A 107 -15.43 4.75 0.72
C LYS A 107 -16.25 3.47 0.61
N GLN A 108 -17.20 3.43 -0.33
CA GLN A 108 -18.01 2.23 -0.60
C GLN A 108 -17.15 1.04 -1.01
N THR A 109 -16.11 1.26 -1.82
CA THR A 109 -15.12 0.23 -2.18
C THR A 109 -14.44 -0.32 -0.94
N ILE A 110 -13.89 0.55 -0.09
CA ILE A 110 -13.18 0.13 1.14
C ILE A 110 -14.13 -0.60 2.09
N ASP A 111 -15.36 -0.13 2.28
CA ASP A 111 -16.35 -0.76 3.14
C ASP A 111 -16.72 -2.16 2.61
N THR A 112 -16.88 -2.31 1.30
CA THR A 112 -17.18 -3.60 0.66
C THR A 112 -16.03 -4.61 0.82
N VAL A 113 -14.80 -4.21 0.47
CA VAL A 113 -13.66 -5.14 0.52
C VAL A 113 -13.22 -5.47 1.95
N ARG A 114 -13.47 -4.57 2.90
CA ARG A 114 -13.23 -4.82 4.34
C ARG A 114 -13.95 -6.08 4.84
N GLU A 115 -15.15 -6.33 4.37
CA GLU A 115 -15.95 -7.51 4.75
C GLU A 115 -15.50 -8.80 4.03
N GLN A 116 -14.88 -8.67 2.86
CA GLN A 116 -14.53 -9.79 1.99
C GLN A 116 -13.12 -10.35 2.26
N TYR A 117 -12.21 -9.53 2.81
CA TYR A 117 -10.81 -9.85 3.02
C TYR A 117 -10.41 -9.84 4.50
N ASP A 118 -9.46 -10.71 4.88
CA ASP A 118 -8.85 -10.66 6.22
C ASP A 118 -7.99 -9.41 6.41
N TYR A 119 -7.31 -8.97 5.32
CA TYR A 119 -6.47 -7.77 5.29
C TYR A 119 -6.62 -7.05 3.95
N VAL A 120 -6.71 -5.74 4.01
CA VAL A 120 -6.66 -4.83 2.87
C VAL A 120 -5.44 -3.94 3.04
N LEU A 121 -4.46 -4.04 2.14
CA LEU A 121 -3.26 -3.21 2.13
C LEU A 121 -3.39 -2.19 1.00
N ILE A 122 -3.22 -0.90 1.31
CA ILE A 122 -3.30 0.17 0.32
C ILE A 122 -1.93 0.79 0.15
N ASP A 123 -1.33 0.64 -1.04
CA ASP A 123 -0.07 1.29 -1.40
C ASP A 123 -0.34 2.75 -1.76
N CYS A 124 0.10 3.67 -0.92
CA CYS A 124 -0.19 5.10 -1.07
C CYS A 124 1.03 5.87 -1.61
N PRO A 125 0.82 7.01 -2.30
CA PRO A 125 1.91 7.90 -2.69
C PRO A 125 2.64 8.47 -1.47
N PRO A 126 3.86 9.04 -1.65
CA PRO A 126 4.57 9.75 -0.59
C PRO A 126 3.77 10.96 -0.10
N VAL A 127 3.76 11.18 1.23
CA VAL A 127 2.96 12.25 1.87
C VAL A 127 3.45 13.67 1.54
N GLU A 128 4.71 13.81 1.17
CA GLU A 128 5.33 15.09 0.81
C GLU A 128 4.81 15.66 -0.51
N LEU A 129 4.35 14.79 -1.41
CA LEU A 129 4.04 15.17 -2.78
C LEU A 129 2.56 15.53 -2.98
N VAL A 130 1.63 14.88 -2.27
CA VAL A 130 0.19 15.00 -2.55
C VAL A 130 -0.67 14.74 -1.34
N ALA A 131 -1.88 15.35 -1.35
CA ALA A 131 -2.89 15.16 -0.31
C ALA A 131 -3.59 13.78 -0.37
N ASP A 132 -3.34 13.00 -1.42
CA ASP A 132 -4.04 11.74 -1.74
C ASP A 132 -3.99 10.75 -0.56
N THR A 133 -2.81 10.59 0.06
CA THR A 133 -2.63 9.73 1.24
C THR A 133 -3.50 10.16 2.43
N GLN A 134 -3.69 11.47 2.64
CA GLN A 134 -4.52 11.97 3.74
C GLN A 134 -6.02 11.71 3.53
N ILE A 135 -6.43 11.61 2.27
CA ILE A 135 -7.81 11.26 1.91
C ILE A 135 -8.04 9.77 2.22
N ILE A 136 -7.14 8.91 1.73
CA ILE A 136 -7.23 7.46 1.92
C ILE A 136 -7.10 7.08 3.41
N GLU A 137 -6.25 7.79 4.16
CA GLU A 137 -6.02 7.56 5.60
C GLU A 137 -7.32 7.60 6.41
N LYS A 138 -8.25 8.47 6.07
CA LYS A 138 -9.55 8.58 6.77
C LYS A 138 -10.34 7.28 6.75
N LEU A 139 -10.13 6.45 5.74
CA LEU A 139 -10.79 5.16 5.53
C LEU A 139 -9.99 3.98 6.11
N ALA A 140 -8.73 4.21 6.47
CA ALA A 140 -7.85 3.18 7.02
C ALA A 140 -8.00 3.04 8.54
N ASP A 141 -7.54 1.90 9.06
CA ASP A 141 -7.50 1.59 10.49
C ASP A 141 -6.10 1.72 11.06
N ARG A 142 -5.07 1.51 10.22
CA ARG A 142 -3.66 1.51 10.59
C ARG A 142 -2.82 2.11 9.48
N THR A 143 -1.66 2.64 9.88
CA THR A 143 -0.67 3.18 8.95
C THR A 143 0.68 2.52 9.19
N ILE A 144 1.29 2.03 8.11
CA ILE A 144 2.70 1.68 8.06
C ILE A 144 3.43 2.82 7.37
N PHE A 145 4.32 3.49 8.12
CA PHE A 145 5.13 4.57 7.59
C PHE A 145 6.54 4.06 7.31
N VAL A 146 6.94 4.09 6.04
CA VAL A 146 8.23 3.56 5.59
C VAL A 146 9.29 4.65 5.58
N VAL A 147 10.36 4.43 6.34
CA VAL A 147 11.57 5.26 6.35
C VAL A 147 12.69 4.45 5.73
N ARG A 148 13.43 5.02 4.76
CA ARG A 148 14.57 4.35 4.15
C ARG A 148 15.88 4.93 4.65
N ALA A 149 16.75 4.05 5.18
CA ALA A 149 18.10 4.44 5.60
C ALA A 149 18.88 5.04 4.42
N GLY A 150 19.58 6.15 4.67
CA GLY A 150 20.33 6.87 3.66
C GLY A 150 19.51 7.71 2.68
N LEU A 151 18.16 7.66 2.74
CA LEU A 151 17.28 8.48 1.89
C LEU A 151 16.57 9.58 2.68
N LEU A 152 16.04 9.27 3.87
CA LEU A 152 15.40 10.28 4.69
C LEU A 152 16.46 11.19 5.33
N GLU A 153 16.33 12.50 5.14
CA GLU A 153 17.17 13.49 5.81
C GLU A 153 16.87 13.50 7.31
N ARG A 154 17.92 13.67 8.12
CA ARG A 154 17.78 13.69 9.60
C ARG A 154 16.89 14.84 10.09
N SER A 155 16.84 15.94 9.37
CA SER A 155 15.93 17.08 9.62
C SER A 155 14.46 16.68 9.60
N MET A 156 14.10 15.67 8.80
CA MET A 156 12.72 15.16 8.70
C MET A 156 12.29 14.28 9.87
N LEU A 157 13.20 13.88 10.75
CA LEU A 157 12.84 13.06 11.93
C LEU A 157 11.94 13.83 12.89
N SER A 158 12.18 15.13 13.07
CA SER A 158 11.31 15.99 13.90
C SER A 158 9.90 16.14 13.32
N GLU A 159 9.78 16.19 11.99
CA GLU A 159 8.47 16.21 11.33
C GLU A 159 7.74 14.87 11.48
N LEU A 160 8.47 13.76 11.41
CA LEU A 160 7.91 12.43 11.66
C LEU A 160 7.39 12.28 13.09
N GLU A 161 8.16 12.76 14.08
CA GLU A 161 7.75 12.81 15.49
C GLU A 161 6.47 13.65 15.67
N LYS A 162 6.43 14.84 15.07
CA LYS A 162 5.26 15.70 15.08
C LYS A 162 4.02 15.03 14.45
N ILE A 163 4.17 14.36 13.31
CA ILE A 163 3.09 13.60 12.66
C ILE A 163 2.55 12.53 13.62
N TYR A 164 3.43 11.85 14.36
CA TYR A 164 3.05 10.82 15.32
C TYR A 164 2.34 11.41 16.54
N ASP A 165 2.87 12.48 17.15
CA ASP A 165 2.32 13.13 18.33
C ASP A 165 0.97 13.79 18.06
N GLU A 166 0.82 14.42 16.90
CA GLU A 166 -0.43 15.02 16.44
C GLU A 166 -1.47 13.97 15.98
N LYS A 167 -1.10 12.66 15.99
CA LYS A 167 -1.95 11.55 15.54
C LYS A 167 -2.53 11.76 14.16
N LYS A 168 -1.74 12.32 13.23
CA LYS A 168 -2.17 12.57 11.85
C LYS A 168 -2.49 11.29 11.08
N TYR A 169 -1.94 10.15 11.51
CA TYR A 169 -2.17 8.84 10.93
C TYR A 169 -2.58 7.85 12.02
N LYS A 170 -3.67 7.11 11.76
CA LYS A 170 -4.22 6.15 12.72
C LYS A 170 -3.26 5.00 12.98
N ASN A 171 -3.06 4.68 14.25
CA ASN A 171 -2.29 3.52 14.70
C ASN A 171 -0.97 3.35 13.93
N MET A 172 -0.21 4.44 13.81
CA MET A 172 1.01 4.53 13.02
C MET A 172 2.10 3.61 13.56
N SER A 173 2.74 2.88 12.65
CA SER A 173 3.91 2.05 12.90
C SER A 173 5.00 2.40 11.91
N LEU A 174 6.27 2.34 12.31
CA LEU A 174 7.43 2.63 11.48
C LEU A 174 8.10 1.36 11.00
N ILE A 175 8.50 1.36 9.71
CA ILE A 175 9.43 0.37 9.15
C ILE A 175 10.67 1.10 8.66
N LEU A 176 11.83 0.76 9.22
CA LEU A 176 13.13 1.21 8.71
C LEU A 176 13.60 0.23 7.63
N ASN A 177 13.55 0.67 6.37
CA ASN A 177 13.94 -0.10 5.20
C ASN A 177 15.36 0.27 4.73
N GLY A 178 16.01 -0.61 3.96
CA GLY A 178 17.31 -0.36 3.33
C GLY A 178 18.47 -0.22 4.32
N THR A 179 18.37 -0.82 5.50
CA THR A 179 19.48 -0.91 6.43
C THR A 179 20.55 -1.84 5.86
N GLU A 180 21.79 -1.35 5.75
CA GLU A 180 22.92 -2.23 5.47
C GLU A 180 23.08 -3.15 6.68
N GLY A 181 23.02 -4.46 6.44
CA GLY A 181 23.35 -5.45 7.46
C GLY A 181 24.79 -5.20 7.90
N SER A 182 25.01 -4.64 9.09
CA SER A 182 26.33 -4.56 9.65
C SER A 182 26.88 -5.99 9.70
N GLY A 183 27.88 -6.26 8.86
CA GLY A 183 28.58 -7.54 8.81
C GLY A 183 29.34 -7.84 10.10
N GLY A 184 28.63 -7.92 11.20
CA GLY A 184 29.07 -8.34 12.51
C GLY A 184 28.80 -9.83 12.68
N ARG A 185 29.77 -10.55 13.10
CA ARG A 185 30.09 -11.96 13.26
C ARG A 185 29.01 -12.97 13.72
N TYR A 186 27.71 -12.59 13.76
CA TYR A 186 26.57 -13.46 14.10
C TYR A 186 25.36 -13.16 13.21
N GLY A 187 25.53 -13.26 11.89
CA GLY A 187 24.42 -13.20 10.95
C GLY A 187 24.10 -14.59 10.42
N TYR A 188 22.99 -15.18 10.83
CA TYR A 188 22.41 -16.30 10.12
C TYR A 188 22.06 -15.82 8.71
N ARG A 189 22.84 -16.32 7.76
CA ARG A 189 22.74 -16.04 6.32
C ARG A 189 21.55 -16.79 5.73
N TYR A 190 20.33 -16.29 5.95
CA TYR A 190 19.18 -16.65 5.14
C TYR A 190 19.07 -15.66 3.98
N GLY A 191 19.99 -15.82 3.04
CA GLY A 191 19.92 -15.13 1.77
C GLY A 191 18.99 -15.88 0.82
N TYR A 192 17.71 -15.56 0.79
CA TYR A 192 16.88 -15.85 -0.37
C TYR A 192 17.22 -14.84 -1.46
N ARG A 193 18.12 -15.28 -2.34
CA ARG A 193 18.53 -14.54 -3.54
C ARG A 193 17.45 -14.77 -4.61
N TYR A 194 16.37 -13.99 -4.57
CA TYR A 194 15.51 -13.87 -5.74
C TYR A 194 16.12 -12.81 -6.66
N GLY A 195 16.92 -13.27 -7.62
CA GLY A 195 17.36 -12.44 -8.72
C GLY A 195 16.20 -12.24 -9.69
N TYR A 196 15.70 -11.03 -9.81
CA TYR A 196 14.95 -10.61 -10.97
C TYR A 196 15.96 -9.98 -11.94
N HIS A 197 16.16 -10.64 -13.08
CA HIS A 197 16.80 -10.01 -14.24
C HIS A 197 15.73 -9.14 -14.94
N TYR A 198 16.13 -7.91 -15.23
CA TYR A 198 15.42 -6.97 -16.10
C TYR A 198 15.48 -7.46 -17.54
#